data_c825f27c4ab63e2bd604f96c040faaae
#
_entry.id   c825f27c4ab63e2bd604f96c040faaae
#
_cell.length_a   1.000
_cell.length_b   1.000
_cell.length_c   1.000
_cell.angle_alpha   90.00
_cell.angle_beta   90.00
_cell.angle_gamma   90.00
#
_symmetry.space_group_name_H-M   'P 1'
#
loop_
_entity.id
_entity.type
_entity.pdbx_description
1 polymer ?
#
loop_
_entity_poly.entity_id
_entity_poly.type
_entity_poly.pdbx_seq_one_letter_code
_entity_poly.pdbx_strand_id
1 'polypeptide(L)'
;MCIIRRETYILLFVRGEKMNDQLPYDVDIQLAENENVEIDTSHSDANEFENKRELLKKTKIVKQTWSILEIFQKIKDGKLLLNPEYQRNVIWDKAKKTAFIESLFMGIIIPPVYVVEIPGDNILEENTYEVFDGKQRLSTIDDFIKGTLVLQEKSLEYYPDWFAGKAFSSIRQEHSEMVNEMLSSVLDIYVITANSPEFTKYDIFSRLNKGAEKLKVNEIRKAIYRSETLKIIENYVNEHVNDLQYQMVFTTNDIKRYEDYGRFYRSIAFFVRTNPEQNCVERYNSRPREMINDVLYEIQQKIIVMDPENVSSIIQQTIQLLIRFKENSNKQYLIDSCIHYAVLNPQKVMELADIIEQDEVILESLEKSPQTTTNVNNRAKRVHELMNS
;
A
#
# COMPACT_ATOMS: atom_id res chain seq x y z
N MET A 1 17.14 -29.52 20.05
CA MET A 1 16.43 -28.26 20.37
C MET A 1 17.35 -27.45 21.29
N CYS A 2 18.08 -26.52 20.73
CA CYS A 2 18.99 -25.65 21.51
C CYS A 2 18.48 -24.22 21.33
N ILE A 3 18.07 -23.61 22.43
CA ILE A 3 17.59 -22.23 22.46
C ILE A 3 18.78 -21.36 22.83
N ILE A 4 19.26 -20.56 21.90
CA ILE A 4 20.25 -19.51 22.19
C ILE A 4 19.52 -18.18 22.22
N ARG A 5 19.40 -17.61 23.43
CA ARG A 5 18.96 -16.24 23.62
C ARG A 5 20.12 -15.29 23.30
N ARG A 6 19.98 -14.53 22.23
CA ARG A 6 20.58 -13.20 22.14
C ARG A 6 19.42 -12.20 22.18
N GLU A 7 19.62 -11.15 22.91
CA GLU A 7 18.63 -10.15 23.27
C GLU A 7 17.77 -9.74 22.07
N THR A 8 16.47 -10.02 22.18
CA THR A 8 15.34 -9.58 21.36
C THR A 8 14.88 -10.45 20.20
N TYR A 9 15.43 -11.63 19.90
CA TYR A 9 14.88 -12.49 18.85
C TYR A 9 14.83 -13.96 19.27
N ILE A 10 13.68 -14.61 19.08
CA ILE A 10 13.50 -16.07 19.18
C ILE A 10 13.72 -16.66 17.80
N LEU A 11 14.80 -17.41 17.61
CA LEU A 11 15.10 -18.18 16.40
C LEU A 11 14.63 -19.62 16.62
N LEU A 12 13.69 -20.07 15.82
CA LEU A 12 13.29 -21.49 15.72
C LEU A 12 14.08 -22.17 14.62
N PHE A 13 14.96 -23.10 14.99
CA PHE A 13 15.66 -24.00 14.05
C PHE A 13 14.81 -25.24 13.79
N VAL A 14 14.51 -25.50 12.54
CA VAL A 14 14.05 -26.81 12.05
C VAL A 14 14.93 -27.26 10.90
N ARG A 15 15.72 -28.29 11.21
CA ARG A 15 16.52 -29.12 10.28
C ARG A 15 17.37 -28.44 9.21
N GLY A 16 18.65 -28.31 9.49
CA GLY A 16 19.72 -28.71 8.56
C GLY A 16 20.09 -27.77 7.41
N GLU A 17 19.46 -26.62 7.25
CA GLU A 17 19.86 -25.65 6.22
C GLU A 17 20.67 -24.50 6.83
N LYS A 18 21.78 -24.15 6.19
CA LYS A 18 22.63 -23.04 6.60
C LYS A 18 21.85 -21.75 6.46
N MET A 19 21.53 -21.11 7.60
CA MET A 19 21.01 -19.75 7.61
C MET A 19 22.13 -18.76 7.25
N ASN A 20 21.85 -17.98 6.23
CA ASN A 20 22.59 -16.74 5.96
C ASN A 20 22.18 -15.71 7.03
N ASP A 21 23.19 -15.02 7.59
CA ASP A 21 23.00 -13.93 8.58
C ASP A 21 22.42 -12.66 7.94
N GLN A 22 21.20 -12.72 7.40
CA GLN A 22 20.50 -11.56 6.88
C GLN A 22 19.34 -11.18 7.79
N LEU A 23 19.30 -9.91 8.15
CA LEU A 23 18.34 -9.26 9.04
C LEU A 23 16.91 -9.30 8.50
N PRO A 24 15.85 -9.19 9.35
CA PRO A 24 14.44 -9.41 9.01
C PRO A 24 13.80 -8.30 8.15
N TYR A 25 14.53 -7.78 7.16
CA TYR A 25 14.02 -6.90 6.11
C TYR A 25 13.53 -7.66 4.85
N ASP A 26 13.43 -8.99 4.95
CA ASP A 26 13.11 -9.91 3.86
C ASP A 26 11.67 -9.82 3.31
N VAL A 27 10.86 -8.87 3.76
CA VAL A 27 9.58 -8.59 3.09
C VAL A 27 9.81 -7.97 1.71
N ASP A 28 10.90 -7.21 1.55
CA ASP A 28 11.30 -6.68 0.26
C ASP A 28 11.92 -7.76 -0.65
N ILE A 29 12.52 -8.81 -0.09
CA ILE A 29 13.14 -9.91 -0.84
C ILE A 29 12.07 -10.84 -1.45
N GLN A 30 11.01 -11.20 -0.72
CA GLN A 30 9.94 -12.06 -1.28
C GLN A 30 9.07 -11.36 -2.33
N LEU A 31 9.04 -10.02 -2.33
CA LEU A 31 8.40 -9.24 -3.40
C LEU A 31 9.40 -8.93 -4.52
N ALA A 32 10.70 -9.02 -4.26
CA ALA A 32 11.78 -8.90 -5.22
C ALA A 32 12.06 -10.23 -5.97
N GLU A 33 11.62 -11.39 -5.47
CA GLU A 33 11.76 -12.67 -6.16
C GLU A 33 10.98 -12.73 -7.48
N ASN A 34 10.04 -11.80 -7.71
CA ASN A 34 9.41 -11.59 -9.02
C ASN A 34 10.09 -10.50 -9.88
N GLU A 35 11.05 -9.78 -9.31
CA GLU A 35 11.95 -8.87 -10.01
C GLU A 35 13.37 -9.34 -9.61
N ASN A 36 14.20 -9.85 -10.52
CA ASN A 36 15.59 -10.25 -10.28
C ASN A 36 16.42 -9.07 -9.75
N VAL A 37 16.29 -8.74 -8.47
CA VAL A 37 16.97 -7.62 -7.81
C VAL A 37 18.17 -8.15 -7.05
N GLU A 38 19.36 -8.00 -7.61
CA GLU A 38 20.60 -8.01 -6.84
C GLU A 38 20.64 -6.73 -6.00
N ILE A 39 20.69 -6.87 -4.69
CA ILE A 39 20.80 -5.74 -3.76
C ILE A 39 22.27 -5.33 -3.70
N ASP A 40 22.57 -4.14 -4.20
CA ASP A 40 23.87 -3.51 -3.97
C ASP A 40 23.99 -3.09 -2.50
N THR A 41 24.77 -3.83 -1.73
CA THR A 41 25.00 -3.57 -0.29
C THR A 41 26.16 -2.58 -0.04
N SER A 42 26.81 -2.05 -1.09
CA SER A 42 28.05 -1.29 -0.97
C SER A 42 27.88 0.16 -0.47
N HIS A 43 26.65 0.69 -0.39
CA HIS A 43 26.35 2.06 0.05
C HIS A 43 25.18 2.18 1.02
N SER A 44 25.04 1.23 1.97
CA SER A 44 24.08 1.41 3.07
C SER A 44 24.73 2.33 4.11
N ASP A 45 24.28 3.58 4.16
CA ASP A 45 24.65 4.49 5.23
C ASP A 45 24.16 3.93 6.57
N ALA A 46 25.10 3.52 7.43
CA ALA A 46 24.80 3.02 8.78
C ALA A 46 23.93 4.02 9.58
N ASN A 47 24.09 5.31 9.30
CA ASN A 47 23.28 6.39 9.88
C ASN A 47 21.80 6.35 9.47
N GLU A 48 21.47 5.90 8.26
CA GLU A 48 20.09 5.82 7.82
C GLU A 48 19.32 4.69 8.51
N PHE A 49 19.95 3.54 8.71
CA PHE A 49 19.38 2.44 9.49
C PHE A 49 19.19 2.80 10.95
N GLU A 50 20.12 3.55 11.53
CA GLU A 50 20.04 4.00 12.91
C GLU A 50 18.90 5.02 13.08
N ASN A 51 18.73 5.95 12.15
CA ASN A 51 17.60 6.87 12.11
C ASN A 51 16.25 6.13 11.96
N LYS A 52 16.15 5.13 11.10
CA LYS A 52 14.94 4.30 10.95
C LYS A 52 14.62 3.52 12.24
N ARG A 53 15.63 2.97 12.91
CA ARG A 53 15.47 2.30 14.21
C ARG A 53 14.99 3.26 15.30
N GLU A 54 15.55 4.46 15.36
CA GLU A 54 15.16 5.51 16.29
C GLU A 54 13.69 5.93 16.10
N LEU A 55 13.28 6.06 14.85
CA LEU A 55 11.90 6.38 14.50
C LEU A 55 10.92 5.23 14.84
N LEU A 56 11.33 3.96 14.63
CA LEU A 56 10.53 2.81 15.06
C LEU A 56 10.33 2.79 16.58
N LYS A 57 11.33 3.20 17.37
CA LYS A 57 11.20 3.33 18.83
C LYS A 57 10.19 4.41 19.26
N LYS A 58 9.94 5.41 18.42
CA LYS A 58 8.94 6.47 18.65
C LYS A 58 7.52 6.04 18.34
N THR A 59 7.35 4.90 17.69
CA THR A 59 6.03 4.37 17.34
C THR A 59 5.34 3.83 18.58
N LYS A 60 4.15 4.31 18.85
CA LYS A 60 3.35 3.90 20.00
C LYS A 60 2.07 3.22 19.53
N ILE A 61 1.93 1.94 19.88
CA ILE A 61 0.71 1.17 19.67
C ILE A 61 0.06 0.97 21.04
N VAL A 62 -1.21 1.32 21.14
CA VAL A 62 -2.01 1.16 22.36
C VAL A 62 -3.09 0.13 22.09
N LYS A 63 -3.20 -0.87 22.97
CA LYS A 63 -4.31 -1.82 22.96
C LYS A 63 -5.51 -1.19 23.67
N GLN A 64 -6.64 -1.21 22.99
CA GLN A 64 -7.95 -0.86 23.51
C GLN A 64 -8.91 -2.03 23.29
N THR A 65 -10.05 -2.01 23.96
CA THR A 65 -11.16 -2.93 23.70
C THR A 65 -12.42 -2.12 23.51
N TRP A 66 -13.11 -2.34 22.37
CA TRP A 66 -14.37 -1.68 22.10
C TRP A 66 -15.48 -2.71 21.95
N SER A 67 -16.65 -2.44 22.56
CA SER A 67 -17.81 -3.29 22.34
C SER A 67 -18.32 -3.17 20.91
N ILE A 68 -19.04 -4.19 20.43
CA ILE A 68 -19.67 -4.15 19.11
C ILE A 68 -20.61 -2.95 19.00
N LEU A 69 -21.34 -2.63 20.06
CA LEU A 69 -22.21 -1.45 20.10
C LEU A 69 -21.42 -0.15 19.97
N GLU A 70 -20.30 -0.02 20.71
CA GLU A 70 -19.41 1.13 20.61
C GLU A 70 -18.82 1.31 19.21
N ILE A 71 -18.38 0.21 18.61
CA ILE A 71 -17.86 0.19 17.24
C ILE A 71 -18.93 0.73 16.26
N PHE A 72 -20.15 0.19 16.36
CA PHE A 72 -21.26 0.65 15.54
C PHE A 72 -21.56 2.14 15.72
N GLN A 73 -21.58 2.62 16.97
CA GLN A 73 -21.79 4.04 17.25
C GLN A 73 -20.67 4.91 16.66
N LYS A 74 -19.40 4.54 16.87
CA LYS A 74 -18.25 5.26 16.30
C LYS A 74 -18.31 5.32 14.77
N ILE A 75 -18.74 4.24 14.09
CA ILE A 75 -18.94 4.25 12.63
C ILE A 75 -20.07 5.22 12.26
N LYS A 76 -21.20 5.14 12.94
CA LYS A 76 -22.37 5.99 12.68
C LYS A 76 -22.06 7.47 12.86
N ASP A 77 -21.28 7.81 13.88
CA ASP A 77 -20.92 9.19 14.26
C ASP A 77 -19.72 9.72 13.46
N GLY A 78 -19.20 8.94 12.50
CA GLY A 78 -18.04 9.32 11.69
C GLY A 78 -16.71 9.36 12.46
N LYS A 79 -16.68 8.79 13.66
CA LYS A 79 -15.47 8.71 14.51
C LYS A 79 -14.60 7.48 14.18
N LEU A 80 -15.14 6.50 13.48
CA LEU A 80 -14.42 5.34 12.96
C LEU A 80 -14.68 5.24 11.46
N LEU A 81 -13.66 5.58 10.68
CA LEU A 81 -13.73 5.66 9.23
C LEU A 81 -13.44 4.29 8.61
N LEU A 82 -14.46 3.69 8.01
CA LEU A 82 -14.36 2.48 7.20
C LEU A 82 -14.02 2.83 5.75
N ASN A 83 -12.93 3.46 5.45
CA ASN A 83 -12.66 4.08 4.18
C ASN A 83 -12.93 3.14 2.97
N PRO A 84 -13.96 3.38 2.14
CA PRO A 84 -14.33 2.52 1.01
C PRO A 84 -13.34 2.60 -0.15
N GLU A 85 -12.51 3.65 -0.20
CA GLU A 85 -11.67 3.97 -1.36
C GLU A 85 -10.45 3.05 -1.54
N TYR A 86 -10.04 2.30 -0.51
CA TYR A 86 -8.81 1.51 -0.53
C TYR A 86 -8.96 0.06 -0.97
N GLN A 87 -10.17 -0.46 -1.03
CA GLN A 87 -10.39 -1.87 -1.39
C GLN A 87 -11.20 -2.00 -2.67
N ARG A 88 -10.53 -2.02 -3.82
CA ARG A 88 -11.14 -2.45 -5.09
C ARG A 88 -11.38 -3.96 -5.14
N ASN A 89 -10.78 -4.75 -4.25
CA ASN A 89 -10.78 -6.19 -4.32
C ASN A 89 -11.20 -6.85 -3.01
N VAL A 90 -12.07 -7.83 -3.16
CA VAL A 90 -12.55 -8.80 -2.18
C VAL A 90 -13.40 -8.17 -1.09
N ILE A 91 -14.57 -7.72 -1.49
CA ILE A 91 -15.70 -7.61 -0.55
C ILE A 91 -16.07 -9.04 -0.15
N TRP A 92 -16.15 -9.32 1.16
CA TRP A 92 -16.65 -10.59 1.64
C TRP A 92 -18.01 -10.89 1.00
N ASP A 93 -18.14 -12.07 0.45
CA ASP A 93 -19.43 -12.54 -0.02
C ASP A 93 -20.41 -12.71 1.14
N LYS A 94 -21.66 -12.88 0.81
CA LYS A 94 -22.73 -12.97 1.81
C LYS A 94 -22.56 -14.20 2.71
N ALA A 95 -21.91 -15.26 2.22
CA ALA A 95 -21.64 -16.47 2.98
C ALA A 95 -20.63 -16.20 4.10
N LYS A 96 -19.49 -15.58 3.78
CA LYS A 96 -18.46 -15.19 4.76
C LYS A 96 -19.02 -14.20 5.79
N LYS A 97 -19.83 -13.22 5.35
CA LYS A 97 -20.47 -12.26 6.25
C LYS A 97 -21.41 -12.98 7.23
N THR A 98 -22.21 -13.93 6.75
CA THR A 98 -23.13 -14.71 7.58
C THR A 98 -22.39 -15.53 8.63
N ALA A 99 -21.37 -16.30 8.22
CA ALA A 99 -20.56 -17.12 9.13
C ALA A 99 -19.84 -16.25 10.19
N PHE A 100 -19.37 -15.06 9.81
CA PHE A 100 -18.77 -14.13 10.75
C PHE A 100 -19.76 -13.61 11.78
N ILE A 101 -20.98 -13.25 11.39
CA ILE A 101 -22.03 -12.82 12.33
C ILE A 101 -22.41 -13.96 13.27
N GLU A 102 -22.53 -15.19 12.77
CA GLU A 102 -22.76 -16.36 13.62
C GLU A 102 -21.63 -16.52 14.66
N SER A 103 -20.37 -16.36 14.24
CA SER A 103 -19.21 -16.43 15.15
C SER A 103 -19.28 -15.38 16.26
N LEU A 104 -19.82 -14.18 16.00
CA LEU A 104 -20.01 -13.15 17.01
C LEU A 104 -21.08 -13.56 18.05
N PHE A 105 -22.18 -14.16 17.60
CA PHE A 105 -23.21 -14.70 18.50
C PHE A 105 -22.70 -15.87 19.35
N MET A 106 -21.74 -16.61 18.85
CA MET A 106 -21.09 -17.72 19.58
C MET A 106 -20.02 -17.23 20.57
N GLY A 107 -19.70 -15.95 20.63
CA GLY A 107 -18.63 -15.41 21.47
C GLY A 107 -17.23 -15.89 21.07
N ILE A 108 -17.04 -16.31 19.81
CA ILE A 108 -15.72 -16.73 19.31
C ILE A 108 -14.77 -15.54 19.27
N ILE A 109 -13.52 -15.75 19.71
CA ILE A 109 -12.48 -14.73 19.71
C ILE A 109 -12.19 -14.31 18.27
N ILE A 110 -12.43 -13.04 17.98
CA ILE A 110 -12.19 -12.44 16.67
C ILE A 110 -10.76 -11.88 16.64
N PRO A 111 -10.00 -12.08 15.53
CA PRO A 111 -8.70 -11.46 15.38
C PRO A 111 -8.77 -9.93 15.56
N PRO A 112 -7.75 -9.31 16.17
CA PRO A 112 -7.77 -7.90 16.50
C PRO A 112 -7.91 -7.01 15.27
N VAL A 113 -8.49 -5.84 15.48
CA VAL A 113 -8.60 -4.78 14.47
C VAL A 113 -7.50 -3.76 14.69
N TYR A 114 -6.91 -3.25 13.61
CA TYR A 114 -5.89 -2.22 13.66
C TYR A 114 -6.44 -0.91 13.10
N VAL A 115 -6.24 0.17 13.85
CA VAL A 115 -6.69 1.50 13.47
C VAL A 115 -5.56 2.51 13.64
N VAL A 116 -5.60 3.58 12.85
CA VAL A 116 -4.74 4.75 13.02
C VAL A 116 -5.56 5.87 13.63
N GLU A 117 -5.03 6.46 14.67
CA GLU A 117 -5.59 7.64 15.30
C GLU A 117 -5.28 8.88 14.46
N ILE A 118 -6.31 9.65 14.14
CA ILE A 118 -6.24 10.96 13.48
C ILE A 118 -6.63 12.00 14.53
N PRO A 119 -5.71 12.94 14.89
CA PRO A 119 -6.04 13.95 15.88
C PRO A 119 -7.14 14.87 15.36
N GLY A 120 -7.97 15.36 16.25
CA GLY A 120 -8.90 16.46 15.96
C GLY A 120 -8.15 17.75 15.62
N ASP A 121 -8.81 18.65 14.92
CA ASP A 121 -8.21 19.94 14.49
C ASP A 121 -7.85 20.83 15.67
N ASN A 122 -8.46 20.63 16.82
CA ASN A 122 -8.14 21.33 18.06
C ASN A 122 -8.26 20.40 19.28
N ILE A 123 -7.74 20.86 20.43
CA ILE A 123 -7.64 20.08 21.67
C ILE A 123 -8.99 19.64 22.28
N LEU A 124 -10.09 20.28 21.87
CA LEU A 124 -11.44 19.98 22.33
C LEU A 124 -12.18 19.02 21.41
N GLU A 125 -11.62 18.72 20.24
CA GLU A 125 -12.19 17.76 19.33
C GLU A 125 -11.70 16.36 19.62
N GLU A 126 -12.63 15.42 19.62
CA GLU A 126 -12.29 14.01 19.77
C GLU A 126 -11.50 13.52 18.54
N ASN A 127 -10.51 12.68 18.81
CA ASN A 127 -9.79 11.97 17.77
C ASN A 127 -10.74 11.09 16.95
N THR A 128 -10.45 10.99 15.67
CA THR A 128 -11.07 10.02 14.78
C THR A 128 -10.12 8.86 14.53
N TYR A 129 -10.66 7.75 14.09
CA TYR A 129 -9.89 6.53 13.86
C TYR A 129 -10.14 6.06 12.44
N GLU A 130 -9.10 5.65 11.77
CA GLU A 130 -9.19 5.05 10.45
C GLU A 130 -8.82 3.57 10.52
N VAL A 131 -9.67 2.72 9.94
CA VAL A 131 -9.44 1.27 9.95
C VAL A 131 -8.36 0.89 8.95
N PHE A 132 -7.33 0.27 9.46
CA PHE A 132 -6.21 -0.26 8.69
C PHE A 132 -6.41 -1.74 8.35
N ASP A 133 -6.67 -2.57 9.37
CA ASP A 133 -7.05 -3.97 9.17
C ASP A 133 -8.32 -4.30 9.96
N GLY A 134 -9.12 -5.21 9.42
CA GLY A 134 -10.41 -5.59 10.00
C GLY A 134 -11.61 -4.90 9.38
N LYS A 135 -11.43 -4.12 8.30
CA LYS A 135 -12.51 -3.39 7.62
C LYS A 135 -13.68 -4.28 7.23
N GLN A 136 -13.42 -5.46 6.62
CA GLN A 136 -14.48 -6.38 6.21
C GLN A 136 -15.31 -6.86 7.43
N ARG A 137 -14.66 -7.07 8.56
CA ARG A 137 -15.31 -7.43 9.84
C ARG A 137 -16.20 -6.29 10.34
N LEU A 138 -15.65 -5.09 10.39
CA LEU A 138 -16.38 -3.91 10.87
C LEU A 138 -17.52 -3.49 9.95
N SER A 139 -17.31 -3.52 8.62
CA SER A 139 -18.38 -3.26 7.66
C SER A 139 -19.48 -4.32 7.73
N THR A 140 -19.14 -5.58 8.03
CA THR A 140 -20.13 -6.64 8.21
C THR A 140 -20.98 -6.42 9.46
N ILE A 141 -20.37 -5.97 10.56
CA ILE A 141 -21.08 -5.57 11.77
C ILE A 141 -22.04 -4.40 11.47
N ASP A 142 -21.55 -3.38 10.77
CA ASP A 142 -22.35 -2.21 10.40
C ASP A 142 -23.53 -2.59 9.48
N ASP A 143 -23.27 -3.37 8.42
CA ASP A 143 -24.29 -3.89 7.50
C ASP A 143 -25.37 -4.70 8.24
N PHE A 144 -24.95 -5.54 9.19
CA PHE A 144 -25.86 -6.38 9.95
C PHE A 144 -26.75 -5.56 10.87
N ILE A 145 -26.18 -4.68 11.69
CA ILE A 145 -26.94 -3.86 12.63
C ILE A 145 -27.88 -2.87 11.91
N LYS A 146 -27.45 -2.33 10.76
CA LYS A 146 -28.31 -1.52 9.88
C LYS A 146 -29.44 -2.30 9.20
N GLY A 147 -29.37 -3.64 9.23
CA GLY A 147 -30.38 -4.51 8.61
C GLY A 147 -30.23 -4.71 7.11
N THR A 148 -29.11 -4.26 6.50
CA THR A 148 -28.81 -4.48 5.08
C THR A 148 -28.30 -5.89 4.79
N LEU A 149 -27.76 -6.58 5.80
CA LEU A 149 -27.33 -7.97 5.73
C LEU A 149 -28.43 -8.89 6.28
N VAL A 150 -28.95 -9.76 5.42
CA VAL A 150 -29.84 -10.88 5.77
C VAL A 150 -29.01 -12.16 5.79
N LEU A 151 -29.04 -12.93 6.89
CA LEU A 151 -28.21 -14.11 7.07
C LEU A 151 -28.66 -15.26 6.16
N GLN A 152 -27.69 -15.96 5.54
CA GLN A 152 -27.97 -17.05 4.62
C GLN A 152 -28.02 -18.39 5.36
N GLU A 153 -29.08 -19.17 5.17
CA GLU A 153 -29.25 -20.50 5.77
C GLU A 153 -28.04 -21.42 5.54
N LYS A 154 -27.59 -21.52 4.29
CA LYS A 154 -26.50 -22.42 3.89
C LYS A 154 -25.14 -22.11 4.52
N SER A 155 -25.01 -20.95 5.16
CA SER A 155 -23.76 -20.47 5.76
C SER A 155 -23.82 -20.39 7.28
N LEU A 156 -24.90 -20.88 7.87
CA LEU A 156 -25.11 -21.02 9.30
C LEU A 156 -24.89 -22.50 9.67
N GLU A 157 -24.06 -22.73 10.68
CA GLU A 157 -23.73 -24.07 11.17
C GLU A 157 -24.44 -24.40 12.48
N TYR A 158 -24.62 -23.42 13.37
CA TYR A 158 -25.11 -23.62 14.74
C TYR A 158 -26.51 -23.09 14.97
N TYR A 159 -26.90 -21.99 14.28
CA TYR A 159 -28.18 -21.32 14.50
C TYR A 159 -29.04 -21.18 13.24
N PRO A 160 -29.11 -22.17 12.32
CA PRO A 160 -29.92 -22.04 11.12
C PRO A 160 -31.41 -21.83 11.45
N ASP A 161 -31.96 -22.55 12.44
CA ASP A 161 -33.36 -22.45 12.85
C ASP A 161 -33.75 -21.07 13.38
N TRP A 162 -32.77 -20.34 13.95
CA TRP A 162 -33.00 -19.05 14.58
C TRP A 162 -32.72 -17.86 13.67
N PHE A 163 -31.72 -17.98 12.79
CA PHE A 163 -31.15 -16.86 12.06
C PHE A 163 -31.34 -16.93 10.55
N ALA A 164 -31.69 -18.09 9.99
CA ALA A 164 -31.83 -18.23 8.54
C ALA A 164 -32.85 -17.28 7.94
N GLY A 165 -32.45 -16.52 6.92
CA GLY A 165 -33.32 -15.58 6.23
C GLY A 165 -33.70 -14.33 7.03
N LYS A 166 -33.10 -14.11 8.22
CA LYS A 166 -33.45 -13.00 9.09
C LYS A 166 -32.41 -11.87 9.03
N ALA A 167 -32.89 -10.65 9.19
CA ALA A 167 -32.09 -9.45 9.44
C ALA A 167 -32.02 -9.17 10.96
N PHE A 168 -31.14 -8.25 11.35
CA PHE A 168 -30.90 -7.86 12.75
C PHE A 168 -32.19 -7.55 13.53
N SER A 169 -33.13 -6.80 12.94
CA SER A 169 -34.36 -6.39 13.60
C SER A 169 -35.23 -7.59 14.01
N SER A 170 -35.35 -8.59 13.13
CA SER A 170 -36.12 -9.81 13.41
C SER A 170 -35.46 -10.65 14.48
N ILE A 171 -34.12 -10.83 14.41
CA ILE A 171 -33.36 -11.58 15.42
C ILE A 171 -33.45 -10.87 16.78
N ARG A 172 -33.34 -9.53 16.80
CA ARG A 172 -33.47 -8.74 18.03
C ARG A 172 -34.84 -8.88 18.67
N GLN A 173 -35.88 -8.97 17.88
CA GLN A 173 -37.25 -9.12 18.37
C GLN A 173 -37.47 -10.51 19.00
N GLU A 174 -36.93 -11.56 18.43
CA GLU A 174 -37.13 -12.94 18.83
C GLU A 174 -36.10 -13.41 19.88
N HIS A 175 -34.85 -12.89 19.86
CA HIS A 175 -33.71 -13.32 20.64
C HIS A 175 -32.97 -12.14 21.29
N SER A 176 -33.69 -11.26 22.00
CA SER A 176 -33.16 -10.00 22.54
C SER A 176 -31.96 -10.19 23.48
N GLU A 177 -31.93 -11.23 24.30
CA GLU A 177 -30.82 -11.49 25.21
C GLU A 177 -29.53 -11.80 24.46
N MET A 178 -29.58 -12.70 23.47
CA MET A 178 -28.43 -13.03 22.66
C MET A 178 -27.89 -11.81 21.87
N VAL A 179 -28.80 -10.98 21.37
CA VAL A 179 -28.42 -9.73 20.68
C VAL A 179 -27.72 -8.77 21.63
N ASN A 180 -28.23 -8.62 22.87
CA ASN A 180 -27.59 -7.75 23.87
C ASN A 180 -26.22 -8.29 24.28
N GLU A 181 -26.05 -9.61 24.42
CA GLU A 181 -24.78 -10.26 24.70
C GLU A 181 -23.80 -10.02 23.57
N MET A 182 -24.20 -10.26 22.32
CA MET A 182 -23.39 -9.99 21.13
C MET A 182 -22.99 -8.51 21.03
N LEU A 183 -23.90 -7.55 21.25
CA LEU A 183 -23.61 -6.13 21.22
C LEU A 183 -22.66 -5.68 22.34
N SER A 184 -22.66 -6.37 23.48
CA SER A 184 -21.79 -6.10 24.63
C SER A 184 -20.43 -6.79 24.49
N SER A 185 -20.30 -7.78 23.62
CA SER A 185 -19.02 -8.45 23.39
C SER A 185 -17.98 -7.47 22.83
N VAL A 186 -16.70 -7.68 23.17
CA VAL A 186 -15.63 -6.74 22.86
C VAL A 186 -14.68 -7.28 21.80
N LEU A 187 -14.17 -6.39 20.96
CA LEU A 187 -13.07 -6.66 20.05
C LEU A 187 -11.80 -5.98 20.55
N ASP A 188 -10.68 -6.65 20.37
CA ASP A 188 -9.35 -6.07 20.58
C ASP A 188 -9.03 -5.09 19.45
N ILE A 189 -8.70 -3.85 19.82
CA ILE A 189 -8.34 -2.78 18.88
C ILE A 189 -6.91 -2.33 19.16
N TYR A 190 -6.04 -2.43 18.17
CA TYR A 190 -4.70 -1.87 18.26
C TYR A 190 -4.68 -0.51 17.59
N VAL A 191 -4.47 0.53 18.39
CA VAL A 191 -4.43 1.92 17.93
C VAL A 191 -3.00 2.35 17.72
N ILE A 192 -2.64 2.65 16.48
CA ILE A 192 -1.39 3.35 16.14
C ILE A 192 -1.64 4.82 16.42
N THR A 193 -0.97 5.37 17.43
CA THR A 193 -1.24 6.73 17.88
C THR A 193 -0.84 7.79 16.84
N ALA A 194 -1.50 8.94 16.88
CA ALA A 194 -1.27 10.07 15.99
C ALA A 194 0.20 10.52 15.97
N ASN A 195 0.90 10.42 17.11
CA ASN A 195 2.30 10.80 17.25
C ASN A 195 3.30 9.79 16.65
N SER A 196 2.83 8.66 16.12
CA SER A 196 3.70 7.69 15.46
C SER A 196 4.15 8.23 14.11
N PRO A 197 5.45 8.11 13.75
CA PRO A 197 5.96 8.54 12.46
C PRO A 197 5.22 7.86 11.29
N GLU A 198 4.94 8.60 10.22
CA GLU A 198 4.16 8.12 9.08
C GLU A 198 4.76 6.85 8.44
N PHE A 199 6.08 6.84 8.25
CA PHE A 199 6.72 5.68 7.61
C PHE A 199 6.62 4.41 8.47
N THR A 200 6.53 4.54 9.83
CA THR A 200 6.38 3.39 10.72
C THR A 200 4.97 2.81 10.64
N LYS A 201 3.97 3.62 10.32
CA LYS A 201 2.62 3.14 10.01
C LYS A 201 2.65 2.19 8.81
N TYR A 202 3.42 2.54 7.77
CA TYR A 202 3.64 1.68 6.60
C TYR A 202 4.30 0.35 6.97
N ASP A 203 5.40 0.39 7.74
CA ASP A 203 6.16 -0.81 8.11
C ASP A 203 5.31 -1.76 8.98
N ILE A 204 4.62 -1.20 10.00
CA ILE A 204 3.72 -1.96 10.84
C ILE A 204 2.61 -2.61 10.01
N PHE A 205 1.98 -1.84 9.14
CA PHE A 205 0.91 -2.32 8.30
C PHE A 205 1.36 -3.44 7.36
N SER A 206 2.51 -3.26 6.70
CA SER A 206 3.12 -4.29 5.86
C SER A 206 3.37 -5.60 6.62
N ARG A 207 3.79 -5.51 7.89
CA ARG A 207 4.06 -6.67 8.75
C ARG A 207 2.81 -7.34 9.29
N LEU A 208 1.80 -6.55 9.68
CA LEU A 208 0.53 -7.07 10.20
C LEU A 208 -0.28 -7.77 9.12
N ASN A 209 -0.17 -7.32 7.89
CA ASN A 209 -0.93 -7.83 6.77
C ASN A 209 -0.38 -9.14 6.16
N LYS A 210 0.47 -9.86 6.91
CA LYS A 210 0.98 -11.19 6.53
C LYS A 210 -0.06 -12.32 6.63
N GLY A 211 -1.33 -11.99 6.92
CA GLY A 211 -2.47 -12.91 6.95
C GLY A 211 -2.94 -13.39 5.57
N ALA A 212 -4.08 -14.06 5.51
CA ALA A 212 -4.59 -14.79 4.34
C ALA A 212 -4.85 -13.95 3.08
N GLU A 213 -5.08 -12.64 3.21
CA GLU A 213 -5.26 -11.70 2.10
C GLU A 213 -4.29 -10.51 2.27
N LYS A 214 -3.10 -10.64 1.70
CA LYS A 214 -2.07 -9.60 1.77
C LYS A 214 -2.44 -8.41 0.90
N LEU A 215 -2.53 -7.21 1.48
CA LEU A 215 -2.59 -5.97 0.69
C LEU A 215 -1.31 -5.81 -0.15
N LYS A 216 -1.47 -5.24 -1.32
CA LYS A 216 -0.34 -4.98 -2.21
C LYS A 216 0.38 -3.70 -1.79
N VAL A 217 1.68 -3.62 -2.10
CA VAL A 217 2.53 -2.48 -1.73
C VAL A 217 1.90 -1.14 -2.17
N ASN A 218 1.37 -1.08 -3.37
CA ASN A 218 0.78 0.16 -3.92
C ASN A 218 -0.59 0.48 -3.30
N GLU A 219 -1.35 -0.53 -2.90
CA GLU A 219 -2.57 -0.36 -2.12
C GLU A 219 -2.26 0.26 -0.75
N ILE A 220 -1.19 -0.20 -0.12
CA ILE A 220 -0.67 0.35 1.13
C ILE A 220 -0.22 1.81 0.94
N ARG A 221 0.54 2.11 -0.13
CA ARG A 221 0.96 3.48 -0.45
C ARG A 221 -0.23 4.42 -0.61
N LYS A 222 -1.24 3.98 -1.36
CA LYS A 222 -2.49 4.73 -1.53
C LYS A 222 -3.17 5.03 -0.19
N ALA A 223 -3.15 4.08 0.74
CA ALA A 223 -3.76 4.23 2.05
C ALA A 223 -3.03 5.23 2.96
N ILE A 224 -1.69 5.25 2.90
CA ILE A 224 -0.84 6.00 3.84
C ILE A 224 -0.53 7.40 3.34
N TYR A 225 -0.06 7.52 2.10
CA TYR A 225 0.40 8.80 1.56
C TYR A 225 -0.75 9.55 0.91
N ARG A 226 -1.45 10.37 1.71
CA ARG A 226 -2.57 11.19 1.22
C ARG A 226 -2.10 12.58 0.86
N SER A 227 -2.41 13.01 -0.37
CA SER A 227 -2.11 14.35 -0.85
C SER A 227 -3.01 14.71 -2.02
N GLU A 228 -3.09 15.98 -2.37
CA GLU A 228 -3.78 16.44 -3.58
C GLU A 228 -3.19 15.80 -4.85
N THR A 229 -1.87 15.59 -4.88
CA THR A 229 -1.17 14.87 -5.97
C THR A 229 -1.72 13.46 -6.15
N LEU A 230 -1.90 12.71 -5.06
CA LEU A 230 -2.44 11.35 -5.13
C LEU A 230 -3.93 11.33 -5.52
N LYS A 231 -4.70 12.34 -5.13
CA LYS A 231 -6.08 12.49 -5.59
C LYS A 231 -6.18 12.70 -7.10
N ILE A 232 -5.25 13.45 -7.71
CA ILE A 232 -5.19 13.61 -9.17
C ILE A 232 -4.99 12.27 -9.86
N ILE A 233 -4.04 11.44 -9.36
CA ILE A 233 -3.84 10.09 -9.87
C ILE A 233 -5.11 9.25 -9.73
N GLU A 234 -5.75 9.30 -8.57
CA GLU A 234 -6.97 8.54 -8.29
C GLU A 234 -8.11 8.93 -9.22
N ASN A 235 -8.34 10.22 -9.40
CA ASN A 235 -9.35 10.73 -10.32
C ASN A 235 -9.07 10.25 -11.74
N TYR A 236 -7.83 10.40 -12.21
CA TYR A 236 -7.42 9.93 -13.53
C TYR A 236 -7.69 8.43 -13.71
N VAL A 237 -7.27 7.61 -12.76
CA VAL A 237 -7.51 6.15 -12.83
C VAL A 237 -9.02 5.84 -12.86
N ASN A 238 -9.82 6.50 -12.02
CA ASN A 238 -11.26 6.26 -11.97
C ASN A 238 -11.96 6.63 -13.28
N GLU A 239 -11.50 7.70 -13.95
CA GLU A 239 -12.06 8.17 -15.21
C GLU A 239 -11.64 7.29 -16.41
N HIS A 240 -10.38 6.82 -16.43
CA HIS A 240 -9.77 6.20 -17.62
C HIS A 240 -9.55 4.69 -17.52
N VAL A 241 -9.84 4.04 -16.39
CA VAL A 241 -9.60 2.60 -16.19
C VAL A 241 -10.29 1.70 -17.23
N ASN A 242 -11.37 2.18 -17.85
CA ASN A 242 -12.11 1.48 -18.88
C ASN A 242 -11.71 1.89 -20.31
N ASP A 243 -10.81 2.84 -20.48
CA ASP A 243 -10.38 3.31 -21.79
C ASP A 243 -9.46 2.30 -22.48
N LEU A 244 -9.59 2.19 -23.80
CA LEU A 244 -8.79 1.27 -24.60
C LEU A 244 -7.28 1.49 -24.41
N GLN A 245 -6.82 2.76 -24.40
CA GLN A 245 -5.41 3.07 -24.21
C GLN A 245 -4.89 2.64 -22.85
N TYR A 246 -5.69 2.81 -21.80
CA TYR A 246 -5.33 2.37 -20.46
C TYR A 246 -5.22 0.84 -20.39
N GLN A 247 -6.20 0.13 -20.99
CA GLN A 247 -6.22 -1.33 -21.01
C GLN A 247 -5.17 -1.95 -21.95
N MET A 248 -4.62 -1.18 -22.89
CA MET A 248 -3.47 -1.61 -23.70
C MET A 248 -2.18 -1.75 -22.89
N VAL A 249 -2.02 -1.00 -21.83
CA VAL A 249 -0.80 -0.93 -21.02
C VAL A 249 -0.93 -1.57 -19.64
N PHE A 250 -2.14 -1.62 -19.07
CA PHE A 250 -2.43 -2.26 -17.80
C PHE A 250 -3.44 -3.38 -17.97
N THR A 251 -3.04 -4.59 -17.64
CA THR A 251 -3.94 -5.75 -17.65
C THR A 251 -4.95 -5.66 -16.50
N THR A 252 -6.05 -6.42 -16.58
CA THR A 252 -7.01 -6.53 -15.47
C THR A 252 -6.34 -6.97 -14.17
N ASN A 253 -5.28 -7.78 -14.26
CA ASN A 253 -4.52 -8.22 -13.09
C ASN A 253 -3.68 -7.08 -12.50
N ASP A 254 -3.05 -6.25 -13.34
CA ASP A 254 -2.28 -5.09 -12.89
C ASP A 254 -3.18 -4.10 -12.15
N ILE A 255 -4.36 -3.82 -12.70
CA ILE A 255 -5.37 -2.94 -12.06
C ILE A 255 -5.82 -3.52 -10.72
N LYS A 256 -6.09 -4.84 -10.66
CA LYS A 256 -6.45 -5.51 -9.40
C LYS A 256 -5.35 -5.46 -8.34
N ARG A 257 -4.10 -5.38 -8.75
CA ARG A 257 -2.93 -5.36 -7.87
C ARG A 257 -2.40 -3.95 -7.60
N TYR A 258 -3.06 -2.90 -8.11
CA TYR A 258 -2.61 -1.51 -8.01
C TYR A 258 -1.22 -1.26 -8.65
N GLU A 259 -0.83 -2.06 -9.65
CA GLU A 259 0.44 -1.87 -10.35
C GLU A 259 0.39 -0.62 -11.25
N ASP A 260 -0.79 -0.24 -11.74
CA ASP A 260 -1.07 1.03 -12.41
C ASP A 260 -0.73 2.23 -11.52
N TYR A 261 -1.23 2.26 -10.28
CA TYR A 261 -0.85 3.27 -9.28
C TYR A 261 0.65 3.25 -9.00
N GLY A 262 1.22 2.04 -8.84
CA GLY A 262 2.64 1.86 -8.61
C GLY A 262 3.49 2.48 -9.72
N ARG A 263 3.06 2.35 -10.98
CA ARG A 263 3.75 2.94 -12.11
C ARG A 263 3.71 4.48 -12.06
N PHE A 264 2.57 5.07 -11.75
CA PHE A 264 2.45 6.53 -11.61
C PHE A 264 3.27 7.06 -10.43
N TYR A 265 3.25 6.41 -9.27
CA TYR A 265 4.08 6.78 -8.12
C TYR A 265 5.56 6.75 -8.48
N ARG A 266 6.00 5.71 -9.19
CA ARG A 266 7.38 5.58 -9.67
C ARG A 266 7.74 6.69 -10.66
N SER A 267 6.89 7.00 -11.60
CA SER A 267 7.10 8.09 -12.56
C SER A 267 7.22 9.44 -11.88
N ILE A 268 6.38 9.74 -10.88
CA ILE A 268 6.49 10.96 -10.07
C ILE A 268 7.83 11.00 -9.34
N ALA A 269 8.24 9.89 -8.71
CA ALA A 269 9.48 9.85 -7.96
C ALA A 269 10.70 10.09 -8.85
N PHE A 270 10.77 9.47 -10.02
CA PHE A 270 11.84 9.71 -10.98
C PHE A 270 11.78 11.11 -11.58
N PHE A 271 10.59 11.64 -11.90
CA PHE A 271 10.46 13.03 -12.36
C PHE A 271 11.04 14.02 -11.35
N VAL A 272 10.69 13.88 -10.07
CA VAL A 272 11.13 14.76 -8.99
C VAL A 272 12.63 14.64 -8.69
N ARG A 273 13.17 13.42 -8.75
CA ARG A 273 14.56 13.14 -8.35
C ARG A 273 15.57 13.22 -9.49
N THR A 274 15.14 13.26 -10.73
CA THR A 274 16.10 13.43 -11.87
C THR A 274 16.63 14.86 -11.86
N ASN A 275 17.96 14.97 -11.69
CA ASN A 275 18.69 16.24 -11.76
C ASN A 275 19.59 16.23 -13.01
N PRO A 276 19.18 16.92 -14.09
CA PRO A 276 19.95 16.99 -15.34
C PRO A 276 21.31 17.66 -15.17
N GLU A 277 21.40 18.68 -14.32
CA GLU A 277 22.66 19.44 -14.14
C GLU A 277 23.75 18.57 -13.46
N GLN A 278 23.35 17.71 -12.56
CA GLN A 278 24.24 16.78 -11.86
C GLN A 278 24.34 15.40 -12.54
N ASN A 279 23.58 15.17 -13.63
CA ASN A 279 23.52 13.89 -14.36
C ASN A 279 23.20 12.70 -13.43
N CYS A 280 22.29 12.86 -12.50
CA CYS A 280 21.95 11.81 -11.54
C CYS A 280 20.47 11.83 -11.15
N VAL A 281 20.06 10.74 -10.50
CA VAL A 281 18.80 10.66 -9.77
C VAL A 281 19.12 10.86 -8.29
N GLU A 282 18.72 12.00 -7.75
CA GLU A 282 19.05 12.41 -6.38
C GLU A 282 18.45 11.46 -5.34
N ARG A 283 19.20 11.21 -4.28
CA ARG A 283 18.81 10.33 -3.16
C ARG A 283 18.37 8.93 -3.58
N TYR A 284 18.88 8.46 -4.72
CA TYR A 284 18.66 7.10 -5.17
C TYR A 284 19.76 6.19 -4.64
N ASN A 285 19.37 5.12 -3.93
CA ASN A 285 20.27 4.21 -3.21
C ASN A 285 20.13 2.75 -3.68
N SER A 286 19.90 2.53 -4.96
CA SER A 286 19.62 1.20 -5.56
C SER A 286 18.32 0.55 -5.08
N ARG A 287 17.47 1.32 -4.38
CA ARG A 287 16.19 0.86 -3.82
C ARG A 287 15.05 1.77 -4.27
N PRO A 288 14.51 1.57 -5.47
CA PRO A 288 13.45 2.43 -6.01
C PRO A 288 12.23 2.52 -5.11
N ARG A 289 11.95 1.47 -4.31
CA ARG A 289 10.82 1.46 -3.37
C ARG A 289 10.98 2.48 -2.25
N GLU A 290 12.19 2.63 -1.71
CA GLU A 290 12.48 3.63 -0.68
C GLU A 290 12.34 5.03 -1.25
N MET A 291 12.97 5.30 -2.39
CA MET A 291 12.84 6.59 -3.07
C MET A 291 11.37 6.97 -3.35
N ILE A 292 10.55 6.01 -3.81
CA ILE A 292 9.12 6.26 -4.04
C ILE A 292 8.42 6.63 -2.73
N ASN A 293 8.66 5.89 -1.64
CA ASN A 293 8.06 6.17 -0.34
C ASN A 293 8.47 7.53 0.20
N ASP A 294 9.75 7.88 0.07
CA ASP A 294 10.28 9.18 0.53
C ASP A 294 9.66 10.33 -0.24
N VAL A 295 9.54 10.22 -1.57
CA VAL A 295 8.90 11.26 -2.39
C VAL A 295 7.42 11.40 -2.06
N LEU A 296 6.68 10.29 -1.90
CA LEU A 296 5.26 10.34 -1.52
C LEU A 296 5.06 10.96 -0.14
N TYR A 297 5.95 10.65 0.82
CA TYR A 297 5.96 11.27 2.13
C TYR A 297 6.26 12.77 2.06
N GLU A 298 7.29 13.19 1.33
CA GLU A 298 7.65 14.60 1.17
C GLU A 298 6.53 15.41 0.49
N ILE A 299 5.80 14.81 -0.46
CA ILE A 299 4.61 15.42 -1.07
C ILE A 299 3.48 15.57 -0.03
N GLN A 300 3.22 14.54 0.76
CA GLN A 300 2.21 14.57 1.83
C GLN A 300 2.53 15.65 2.87
N GLN A 301 3.80 15.79 3.26
CA GLN A 301 4.26 16.82 4.21
C GLN A 301 4.40 18.21 3.58
N LYS A 302 4.06 18.37 2.30
CA LYS A 302 4.22 19.62 1.54
C LYS A 302 5.67 20.14 1.49
N ILE A 303 6.66 19.27 1.71
CA ILE A 303 8.08 19.56 1.46
C ILE A 303 8.30 19.68 -0.04
N ILE A 304 7.67 18.80 -0.82
CA ILE A 304 7.56 18.88 -2.28
C ILE A 304 6.13 19.31 -2.61
N VAL A 305 6.00 20.40 -3.35
CA VAL A 305 4.72 20.87 -3.87
C VAL A 305 4.69 20.60 -5.37
N MET A 306 3.77 19.75 -5.79
CA MET A 306 3.59 19.39 -7.20
C MET A 306 2.50 20.28 -7.81
N ASP A 307 2.82 20.88 -8.97
CA ASP A 307 1.81 21.54 -9.78
C ASP A 307 0.83 20.48 -10.35
N PRO A 308 -0.50 20.67 -10.24
CA PRO A 308 -1.50 19.76 -10.80
C PRO A 308 -1.32 19.48 -12.30
N GLU A 309 -0.91 20.48 -13.08
CA GLU A 309 -0.65 20.33 -14.51
C GLU A 309 0.55 19.40 -14.75
N ASN A 310 1.62 19.53 -13.97
CA ASN A 310 2.76 18.62 -14.04
C ASN A 310 2.38 17.20 -13.67
N VAL A 311 1.55 16.99 -12.62
CA VAL A 311 1.07 15.65 -12.24
C VAL A 311 0.29 15.02 -13.38
N SER A 312 -0.63 15.78 -13.98
CA SER A 312 -1.43 15.32 -15.13
C SER A 312 -0.53 14.99 -16.34
N SER A 313 0.47 15.82 -16.60
CA SER A 313 1.45 15.56 -17.66
C SER A 313 2.27 14.29 -17.39
N ILE A 314 2.76 14.08 -16.15
CA ILE A 314 3.49 12.86 -15.77
C ILE A 314 2.64 11.62 -16.04
N ILE A 315 1.36 11.63 -15.65
CA ILE A 315 0.45 10.51 -15.87
C ILE A 315 0.31 10.23 -17.39
N GLN A 316 0.01 11.26 -18.17
CA GLN A 316 -0.15 11.14 -19.63
C GLN A 316 1.13 10.63 -20.30
N GLN A 317 2.28 11.23 -19.98
CA GLN A 317 3.56 10.80 -20.54
C GLN A 317 3.93 9.38 -20.10
N THR A 318 3.59 8.97 -18.88
CA THR A 318 3.77 7.58 -18.45
C THR A 318 2.99 6.60 -19.34
N ILE A 319 1.74 6.90 -19.67
CA ILE A 319 0.93 6.07 -20.57
C ILE A 319 1.54 6.04 -21.99
N GLN A 320 1.94 7.20 -22.52
CA GLN A 320 2.54 7.27 -23.86
C GLN A 320 3.85 6.48 -23.94
N LEU A 321 4.71 6.58 -22.92
CA LEU A 321 5.96 5.82 -22.85
C LEU A 321 5.71 4.31 -22.67
N LEU A 322 4.69 3.92 -21.90
CA LEU A 322 4.29 2.52 -21.78
C LEU A 322 3.80 1.93 -23.10
N ILE A 323 3.07 2.71 -23.91
CA ILE A 323 2.65 2.32 -25.25
C ILE A 323 3.86 2.21 -26.16
N ARG A 324 4.74 3.23 -26.14
CA ARG A 324 5.91 3.32 -27.03
C ARG A 324 6.90 2.17 -26.77
N PHE A 325 7.18 1.86 -25.52
CA PHE A 325 8.11 0.79 -25.12
C PHE A 325 7.43 -0.53 -24.82
N LYS A 326 6.19 -0.76 -25.28
CA LYS A 326 5.36 -1.91 -24.87
C LYS A 326 6.07 -3.25 -25.06
N GLU A 327 6.75 -3.45 -26.17
CA GLU A 327 7.42 -4.70 -26.52
C GLU A 327 8.81 -4.84 -25.87
N ASN A 328 9.33 -3.79 -25.24
CA ASN A 328 10.63 -3.83 -24.59
C ASN A 328 10.53 -4.43 -23.18
N SER A 329 11.28 -5.50 -22.91
CA SER A 329 11.30 -6.18 -21.59
C SER A 329 11.78 -5.25 -20.47
N ASN A 330 12.63 -4.28 -20.79
CA ASN A 330 13.21 -3.30 -19.87
C ASN A 330 12.43 -1.97 -19.84
N LYS A 331 11.22 -1.93 -20.39
CA LYS A 331 10.42 -0.69 -20.54
C LYS A 331 10.32 0.14 -19.27
N GLN A 332 10.22 -0.48 -18.09
CA GLN A 332 10.13 0.24 -16.82
C GLN A 332 11.36 1.12 -16.56
N TYR A 333 12.56 0.63 -16.87
CA TYR A 333 13.81 1.36 -16.66
C TYR A 333 14.03 2.46 -17.69
N LEU A 334 13.57 2.23 -18.93
CA LEU A 334 13.57 3.26 -19.98
C LEU A 334 12.63 4.41 -19.62
N ILE A 335 11.42 4.10 -19.12
CA ILE A 335 10.46 5.12 -18.66
C ILE A 335 11.05 5.92 -17.51
N ASP A 336 11.68 5.26 -16.52
CA ASP A 336 12.32 5.93 -15.40
C ASP A 336 13.35 6.97 -15.85
N SER A 337 14.11 6.66 -16.89
CA SER A 337 15.15 7.55 -17.42
C SER A 337 14.60 8.66 -18.31
N CYS A 338 13.44 8.43 -18.97
CA CYS A 338 12.86 9.36 -19.93
C CYS A 338 11.81 10.29 -19.34
N ILE A 339 11.16 9.92 -18.24
CA ILE A 339 9.93 10.58 -17.76
C ILE A 339 10.14 12.07 -17.45
N HIS A 340 11.29 12.45 -16.90
CA HIS A 340 11.61 13.86 -16.64
C HIS A 340 11.57 14.68 -17.93
N TYR A 341 12.24 14.19 -18.97
CA TYR A 341 12.31 14.87 -20.27
C TYR A 341 11.00 14.78 -21.04
N ALA A 342 10.26 13.68 -20.92
CA ALA A 342 8.98 13.51 -21.59
C ALA A 342 7.93 14.52 -21.09
N VAL A 343 7.99 14.91 -19.83
CA VAL A 343 7.12 15.98 -19.28
C VAL A 343 7.52 17.35 -19.82
N LEU A 344 8.82 17.64 -19.95
CA LEU A 344 9.34 18.92 -20.41
C LEU A 344 9.27 19.08 -21.94
N ASN A 345 9.58 18.02 -22.69
CA ASN A 345 9.58 18.02 -24.15
C ASN A 345 9.12 16.65 -24.69
N PRO A 346 7.80 16.38 -24.70
CA PRO A 346 7.25 15.09 -25.10
C PRO A 346 7.61 14.69 -26.51
N GLN A 347 7.57 15.64 -27.44
CA GLN A 347 7.83 15.38 -28.87
C GLN A 347 9.26 14.88 -29.08
N LYS A 348 10.25 15.57 -28.52
CA LYS A 348 11.67 15.20 -28.68
C LYS A 348 11.96 13.81 -28.10
N VAL A 349 11.37 13.44 -26.96
CA VAL A 349 11.54 12.09 -26.38
C VAL A 349 10.97 11.03 -27.32
N MET A 350 9.81 11.26 -27.93
CA MET A 350 9.21 10.32 -28.87
C MET A 350 10.03 10.19 -30.19
N GLU A 351 10.59 11.26 -30.66
CA GLU A 351 11.51 11.26 -31.83
C GLU A 351 12.80 10.47 -31.52
N LEU A 352 13.32 10.58 -30.32
CA LEU A 352 14.54 9.89 -29.89
C LEU A 352 14.31 8.47 -29.34
N ALA A 353 13.07 8.01 -29.22
CA ALA A 353 12.75 6.76 -28.58
C ALA A 353 13.45 5.53 -29.20
N ASP A 354 13.55 5.46 -30.55
CA ASP A 354 14.28 4.38 -31.24
C ASP A 354 15.79 4.42 -30.95
N ILE A 355 16.35 5.62 -30.86
CA ILE A 355 17.77 5.82 -30.55
C ILE A 355 18.02 5.39 -29.10
N ILE A 356 17.15 5.79 -28.16
CA ILE A 356 17.25 5.44 -26.74
C ILE A 356 17.18 3.93 -26.55
N GLU A 357 16.32 3.22 -27.29
CA GLU A 357 16.21 1.75 -27.18
C GLU A 357 17.42 1.00 -27.73
N GLN A 358 18.19 1.61 -28.64
CA GLN A 358 19.33 0.99 -29.32
C GLN A 358 20.69 1.55 -28.84
N ASP A 359 20.68 2.51 -27.94
CA ASP A 359 21.91 3.15 -27.46
C ASP A 359 22.74 2.18 -26.61
N GLU A 360 24.01 2.00 -26.98
CA GLU A 360 24.90 1.02 -26.35
C GLU A 360 25.08 1.26 -24.84
N VAL A 361 25.23 2.51 -24.40
CA VAL A 361 25.40 2.86 -22.98
C VAL A 361 24.16 2.53 -22.18
N ILE A 362 22.99 2.78 -22.77
CA ILE A 362 21.70 2.43 -22.13
C ILE A 362 21.56 0.91 -22.04
N LEU A 363 21.83 0.17 -23.13
CA LEU A 363 21.75 -1.29 -23.17
C LEU A 363 22.69 -1.95 -22.17
N GLU A 364 23.96 -1.55 -22.10
CA GLU A 364 24.90 -2.04 -21.11
C GLU A 364 24.41 -1.87 -19.67
N SER A 365 23.78 -0.72 -19.39
CA SER A 365 23.22 -0.43 -18.06
C SER A 365 21.99 -1.28 -17.70
N LEU A 366 21.39 -1.95 -18.67
CA LEU A 366 20.22 -2.82 -18.51
C LEU A 366 20.56 -4.30 -18.40
N GLU A 367 21.79 -4.71 -18.78
CA GLU A 367 22.19 -6.13 -18.79
C GLU A 367 22.32 -6.74 -17.39
N LYS A 368 22.96 -6.02 -16.47
CA LYS A 368 23.19 -6.49 -15.11
C LYS A 368 22.72 -5.47 -14.09
N SER A 369 21.92 -5.92 -13.15
CA SER A 369 21.48 -5.10 -12.00
C SER A 369 20.99 -3.69 -12.40
N PRO A 370 20.01 -3.55 -13.29
CA PRO A 370 19.61 -2.28 -13.90
C PRO A 370 19.11 -1.23 -12.89
N GLN A 371 18.89 -1.64 -11.64
CA GLN A 371 18.42 -0.78 -10.56
C GLN A 371 19.55 -0.23 -9.67
N THR A 372 20.80 -0.59 -9.91
CA THR A 372 21.91 -0.01 -9.14
C THR A 372 22.03 1.49 -9.40
N THR A 373 22.46 2.24 -8.40
CA THR A 373 22.65 3.69 -8.49
C THR A 373 23.52 4.08 -9.69
N THR A 374 24.60 3.32 -9.93
CA THR A 374 25.48 3.54 -11.07
C THR A 374 24.74 3.42 -12.40
N ASN A 375 24.00 2.33 -12.59
CA ASN A 375 23.29 2.08 -13.85
C ASN A 375 22.13 3.05 -14.08
N VAL A 376 21.40 3.40 -13.02
CA VAL A 376 20.36 4.41 -13.10
C VAL A 376 20.91 5.77 -13.48
N ASN A 377 22.03 6.19 -12.87
CA ASN A 377 22.68 7.47 -13.19
C ASN A 377 23.32 7.46 -14.59
N ASN A 378 23.92 6.36 -15.05
CA ASN A 378 24.44 6.23 -16.40
C ASN A 378 23.34 6.42 -17.45
N ARG A 379 22.16 5.80 -17.24
CA ARG A 379 21.02 6.00 -18.14
C ARG A 379 20.49 7.43 -18.09
N ALA A 380 20.33 8.00 -16.90
CA ALA A 380 19.85 9.37 -16.74
C ALA A 380 20.78 10.37 -17.47
N LYS A 381 22.10 10.22 -17.27
CA LYS A 381 23.12 11.01 -17.98
C LYS A 381 23.03 10.84 -19.48
N ARG A 382 22.95 9.58 -19.96
CA ARG A 382 22.93 9.31 -21.40
C ARG A 382 21.68 9.87 -22.10
N VAL A 383 20.51 9.72 -21.47
CA VAL A 383 19.28 10.34 -21.98
C VAL A 383 19.41 11.86 -21.98
N HIS A 384 20.03 12.48 -20.97
CA HIS A 384 20.30 13.92 -20.95
C HIS A 384 21.17 14.35 -22.15
N GLU A 385 22.25 13.63 -22.45
CA GLU A 385 23.11 13.90 -23.59
C GLU A 385 22.33 13.83 -24.90
N LEU A 386 21.53 12.77 -25.11
CA LEU A 386 20.68 12.60 -26.29
C LEU A 386 19.61 13.71 -26.44
N MET A 387 19.08 14.18 -25.32
CA MET A 387 18.12 15.28 -25.36
C MET A 387 18.74 16.64 -25.69
N ASN A 388 20.04 16.79 -25.54
CA ASN A 388 20.76 18.04 -25.83
C ASN A 388 21.59 18.00 -27.14
N SER A 389 21.65 16.86 -27.80
CA SER A 389 22.19 16.70 -29.15
C SER A 389 21.15 17.07 -30.21
#